data_abc58f85cf304ee3929440c41358a159
#
_entry.id   abc58f85cf304ee3929440c41358a159
#
_cell.length_a   1.000
_cell.length_b   1.000
_cell.length_c   1.000
_cell.angle_alpha   90.00
_cell.angle_beta   90.00
_cell.angle_gamma   90.00
#
_symmetry.space_group_name_H-M   'P 1'
#
loop_
_entity.id
_entity.type
_entity.pdbx_description
1 polymer ?
#
loop_
_entity_poly.entity_id
_entity_poly.type
_entity_poly.pdbx_seq_one_letter_code
_entity_poly.pdbx_strand_id
1 'polypeptide(L)'
;MTDDIPPRILATAQAEALIARLTTRHGPLMFHQSGGCCDGSAPMCFARGEFRVGAQDVLLGHVAGDVPVWIGAAQFEYWRHTQVTIDVVPGRGAGMSLESPEGQRFIVRSRLFSDAENRALTAAGEPPRGG
;
A
#
# COMPACT_ATOMS: atom_id res chain seq x y z
N MET A 1 4.18 16.28 -24.91
CA MET A 1 4.38 15.99 -23.50
C MET A 1 3.59 14.76 -23.11
N THR A 2 4.25 13.87 -22.42
CA THR A 2 3.57 12.67 -21.94
C THR A 2 2.85 13.01 -20.66
N ASP A 3 1.61 12.61 -20.53
CA ASP A 3 0.90 12.74 -19.28
C ASP A 3 1.55 11.85 -18.23
N ASP A 4 1.85 12.42 -17.09
CA ASP A 4 2.39 11.64 -16.01
C ASP A 4 1.35 10.66 -15.51
N ILE A 5 1.75 9.40 -15.35
CA ILE A 5 0.89 8.39 -14.77
C ILE A 5 0.96 8.58 -13.25
N PRO A 6 -0.15 8.87 -12.59
CA PRO A 6 -0.10 9.06 -11.14
C PRO A 6 0.20 7.74 -10.43
N PRO A 7 0.96 7.78 -9.34
CA PRO A 7 1.15 6.56 -8.55
C PRO A 7 -0.17 6.13 -7.92
N ARG A 8 -0.39 4.82 -7.82
CA ARG A 8 -1.56 4.28 -7.15
C ARG A 8 -1.39 4.28 -5.64
N ILE A 9 -0.14 4.30 -5.16
CA ILE A 9 0.18 4.22 -3.74
C ILE A 9 1.21 5.26 -3.37
N LEU A 10 0.99 5.92 -2.23
CA LEU A 10 1.90 6.90 -1.65
C LEU A 10 2.04 6.60 -0.16
N ALA A 11 3.03 7.21 0.48
CA ALA A 11 3.19 7.16 1.93
C ALA A 11 3.50 8.56 2.45
N THR A 12 2.96 8.90 3.62
CA THR A 12 3.29 10.17 4.28
C THR A 12 4.70 10.12 4.85
N ALA A 13 5.25 11.28 5.18
CA ALA A 13 6.57 11.35 5.81
C ALA A 13 6.61 10.57 7.12
N GLN A 14 5.53 10.62 7.91
CA GLN A 14 5.44 9.88 9.16
C GLN A 14 5.42 8.37 8.90
N ALA A 15 4.69 7.93 7.88
CA ALA A 15 4.67 6.52 7.51
C ALA A 15 6.05 6.06 7.04
N GLU A 16 6.73 6.87 6.23
CA GLU A 16 8.08 6.53 5.77
C GLU A 16 9.07 6.44 6.92
N ALA A 17 8.95 7.32 7.92
CA ALA A 17 9.81 7.28 9.10
C ALA A 17 9.60 5.98 9.90
N LEU A 18 8.36 5.56 10.08
CA LEU A 18 8.07 4.31 10.77
C LEU A 18 8.57 3.11 9.96
N ILE A 19 8.36 3.13 8.65
CA ILE A 19 8.88 2.09 7.75
C ILE A 19 10.39 1.96 7.89
N ALA A 20 11.11 3.09 7.95
CA ALA A 20 12.57 3.08 8.10
C ALA A 20 12.99 2.42 9.42
N ARG A 21 12.29 2.74 10.52
CA ARG A 21 12.58 2.10 11.82
C ARG A 21 12.33 0.60 11.79
N LEU A 22 11.23 0.19 11.19
CA LEU A 22 10.89 -1.24 11.09
C LEU A 22 11.85 -1.97 10.18
N THR A 23 12.29 -1.34 9.10
CA THR A 23 13.28 -1.92 8.19
C THR A 23 14.60 -2.17 8.92
N THR A 24 15.01 -1.26 9.77
CA THR A 24 16.23 -1.43 10.57
C THR A 24 16.12 -2.65 11.49
N ARG A 25 14.93 -2.93 12.03
CA ARG A 25 14.71 -4.05 12.95
C ARG A 25 14.48 -5.38 12.26
N HIS A 26 13.76 -5.36 11.14
CA HIS A 26 13.21 -6.58 10.54
C HIS A 26 13.76 -6.87 9.14
N GLY A 27 14.56 -5.96 8.58
CA GLY A 27 15.01 -6.07 7.21
C GLY A 27 13.96 -5.56 6.24
N PRO A 28 14.08 -5.91 4.94
CA PRO A 28 13.15 -5.42 3.93
C PRO A 28 11.69 -5.76 4.26
N LEU A 29 10.80 -4.81 4.05
CA LEU A 29 9.38 -4.91 4.40
C LEU A 29 8.50 -5.07 3.18
N MET A 30 7.24 -5.45 3.42
CA MET A 30 6.18 -5.42 2.42
C MET A 30 4.85 -5.10 3.12
N PHE A 31 3.89 -4.63 2.33
CA PHE A 31 2.53 -4.40 2.82
C PHE A 31 1.54 -5.24 2.03
N HIS A 32 0.47 -5.64 2.70
CA HIS A 32 -0.67 -6.29 2.04
C HIS A 32 -1.97 -5.76 2.62
N GLN A 33 -2.84 -5.27 1.74
CA GLN A 33 -4.18 -4.82 2.08
C GLN A 33 -5.14 -5.94 1.72
N SER A 34 -5.52 -6.74 2.70
CA SER A 34 -6.34 -7.93 2.48
C SER A 34 -7.84 -7.68 2.58
N GLY A 35 -8.23 -6.62 3.27
CA GLY A 35 -9.62 -6.29 3.45
C GLY A 35 -9.80 -4.80 3.61
N GLY A 36 -11.06 -4.36 3.77
CA GLY A 36 -11.35 -2.96 3.89
C GLY A 36 -11.39 -2.26 2.54
N CYS A 37 -12.33 -1.36 2.37
CA CYS A 37 -12.54 -0.63 1.12
C CYS A 37 -12.67 0.86 1.35
N CYS A 38 -12.34 1.35 2.54
CA CYS A 38 -12.50 2.75 2.89
C CYS A 38 -11.33 3.25 3.72
N ASP A 39 -11.28 4.58 3.84
CA ASP A 39 -10.27 5.26 4.64
C ASP A 39 -10.25 4.72 6.06
N GLY A 40 -9.07 4.64 6.64
CA GLY A 40 -8.90 4.14 7.99
C GLY A 40 -8.63 2.65 8.07
N SER A 41 -8.78 1.90 6.97
CA SER A 41 -8.39 0.50 6.92
C SER A 41 -6.90 0.37 7.20
N ALA A 42 -6.50 -0.74 7.81
CA ALA A 42 -5.11 -0.96 8.17
C ALA A 42 -4.46 -1.98 7.22
N PRO A 43 -3.46 -1.57 6.44
CA PRO A 43 -2.66 -2.54 5.69
C PRO A 43 -1.76 -3.28 6.68
N MET A 44 -1.52 -4.55 6.41
CA MET A 44 -0.61 -5.35 7.23
C MET A 44 0.82 -5.15 6.75
N CYS A 45 1.74 -4.96 7.69
CA CYS A 45 3.16 -4.83 7.40
C CYS A 45 3.86 -6.13 7.80
N PHE A 46 4.59 -6.72 6.86
CA PHE A 46 5.32 -7.96 7.05
C PHE A 46 6.77 -7.78 6.67
N ALA A 47 7.65 -8.63 7.22
CA ALA A 47 8.97 -8.80 6.63
C ALA A 47 8.80 -9.44 5.24
N ARG A 48 9.58 -8.96 4.27
CA ARG A 48 9.46 -9.45 2.88
C ARG A 48 9.74 -10.96 2.87
N GLY A 49 8.81 -11.69 2.25
CA GLY A 49 8.91 -13.14 2.18
C GLY A 49 8.08 -13.88 3.23
N GLU A 50 7.61 -13.19 4.28
CA GLU A 50 6.77 -13.84 5.28
C GLU A 50 5.32 -13.99 4.84
N PHE A 51 4.87 -13.13 3.94
CA PHE A 51 3.55 -13.24 3.31
C PHE A 51 3.75 -13.75 1.90
N ARG A 52 3.06 -14.85 1.56
CA ARG A 52 3.15 -15.41 0.23
C ARG A 52 2.24 -14.66 -0.72
N VAL A 53 2.85 -13.92 -1.64
CA VAL A 53 2.15 -13.19 -2.69
C VAL A 53 1.81 -14.17 -3.81
N GLY A 54 0.56 -14.16 -4.26
CA GLY A 54 0.09 -15.05 -5.31
C GLY A 54 -0.54 -14.31 -6.48
N ALA A 55 -1.07 -15.09 -7.42
CA ALA A 55 -1.68 -14.53 -8.63
C ALA A 55 -2.93 -13.72 -8.33
N GLN A 56 -3.52 -13.89 -7.15
CA GLN A 56 -4.68 -13.12 -6.71
C GLN A 56 -4.31 -11.77 -6.08
N ASP A 57 -3.02 -11.46 -6.01
CA ASP A 57 -2.55 -10.21 -5.43
C ASP A 57 -2.05 -9.27 -6.53
N VAL A 58 -2.41 -8.00 -6.39
CA VAL A 58 -2.07 -6.94 -7.34
C VAL A 58 -1.05 -6.04 -6.68
N LEU A 59 0.01 -5.69 -7.41
CA LEU A 59 1.02 -4.75 -6.94
C LEU A 59 0.56 -3.34 -7.22
N LEU A 60 0.25 -2.57 -6.17
CA LEU A 60 -0.12 -1.16 -6.34
C LEU A 60 1.09 -0.30 -6.68
N GLY A 61 2.24 -0.66 -6.19
CA GLY A 61 3.48 0.08 -6.39
C GLY A 61 4.41 -0.09 -5.20
N HIS A 62 5.33 0.84 -5.04
CA HIS A 62 6.32 0.82 -3.97
C HIS A 62 6.28 2.12 -3.19
N VAL A 63 6.55 2.04 -1.90
CA VAL A 63 6.69 3.22 -1.03
C VAL A 63 8.06 3.16 -0.36
N ALA A 64 8.51 4.29 0.17
CA ALA A 64 9.79 4.38 0.89
C ALA A 64 10.95 3.76 0.08
N GLY A 65 10.95 4.00 -1.22
CA GLY A 65 11.96 3.50 -2.14
C GLY A 65 11.59 2.18 -2.78
N ASP A 66 11.66 1.08 -2.04
CA ASP A 66 11.50 -0.25 -2.64
C ASP A 66 10.54 -1.17 -1.87
N VAL A 67 9.72 -0.63 -1.00
CA VAL A 67 8.79 -1.44 -0.22
C VAL A 67 7.52 -1.70 -1.04
N PRO A 68 7.27 -2.94 -1.49
CA PRO A 68 6.11 -3.23 -2.31
C PRO A 68 4.83 -3.21 -1.48
N VAL A 69 3.75 -2.73 -2.11
CA VAL A 69 2.42 -2.71 -1.49
C VAL A 69 1.48 -3.51 -2.36
N TRP A 70 0.98 -4.60 -1.81
CA TRP A 70 0.09 -5.53 -2.48
C TRP A 70 -1.34 -5.37 -1.98
N ILE A 71 -2.30 -5.68 -2.84
CA ILE A 71 -3.71 -5.70 -2.49
C ILE A 71 -4.35 -6.90 -3.19
N GLY A 72 -5.31 -7.53 -2.54
CA GLY A 72 -6.04 -8.62 -3.18
C GLY A 72 -6.80 -8.12 -4.41
N ALA A 73 -6.87 -8.95 -5.46
CA ALA A 73 -7.50 -8.56 -6.72
C ALA A 73 -8.96 -8.13 -6.54
N ALA A 74 -9.69 -8.82 -5.66
CA ALA A 74 -11.08 -8.46 -5.38
C ALA A 74 -11.17 -7.09 -4.71
N GLN A 75 -10.23 -6.76 -3.81
CA GLN A 75 -10.17 -5.46 -3.18
C GLN A 75 -9.76 -4.39 -4.16
N PHE A 76 -8.87 -4.71 -5.10
CA PHE A 76 -8.41 -3.77 -6.10
C PHE A 76 -9.57 -3.21 -6.93
N GLU A 77 -10.62 -4.00 -7.17
CA GLU A 77 -11.77 -3.52 -7.94
C GLU A 77 -12.44 -2.32 -7.25
N TYR A 78 -12.40 -2.24 -5.92
CA TYR A 78 -12.93 -1.10 -5.16
C TYR A 78 -11.95 0.07 -5.14
N TRP A 79 -10.65 -0.18 -5.28
CA TRP A 79 -9.62 0.84 -5.12
C TRP A 79 -9.04 1.35 -6.43
N ARG A 80 -9.37 0.71 -7.57
CA ARG A 80 -8.70 1.01 -8.86
C ARG A 80 -8.83 2.47 -9.30
N HIS A 81 -9.87 3.16 -8.86
CA HIS A 81 -10.10 4.56 -9.23
C HIS A 81 -9.66 5.53 -8.14
N THR A 82 -8.90 5.06 -7.17
CA THR A 82 -8.42 5.88 -6.06
C THR A 82 -6.91 5.81 -5.95
N GLN A 83 -6.33 6.92 -5.52
CA GLN A 83 -4.93 6.93 -5.07
C GLN A 83 -4.94 6.68 -3.58
N VAL A 84 -4.20 5.68 -3.14
CA VAL A 84 -4.14 5.26 -1.75
C VAL A 84 -2.87 5.82 -1.12
N THR A 85 -2.97 6.38 0.07
CA THR A 85 -1.81 6.88 0.81
C THR A 85 -1.74 6.17 2.15
N ILE A 86 -0.59 5.56 2.44
CA ILE A 86 -0.33 4.96 3.75
C ILE A 86 0.07 6.07 4.71
N ASP A 87 -0.63 6.14 5.83
CA ASP A 87 -0.37 7.11 6.89
C ASP A 87 -0.23 6.36 8.22
N VAL A 88 0.05 7.08 9.28
CA VAL A 88 0.27 6.51 10.60
C VAL A 88 -0.54 7.29 11.60
N VAL A 89 -1.20 6.58 12.51
CA VAL A 89 -1.90 7.19 13.63
C VAL A 89 -1.49 6.49 14.92
N PRO A 90 -1.64 7.13 16.09
CA PRO A 90 -1.42 6.45 17.36
C PRO A 90 -2.40 5.30 17.52
N GLY A 91 -1.97 4.24 18.17
CA GLY A 91 -2.83 3.11 18.46
C GLY A 91 -2.10 1.78 18.26
N ARG A 92 -2.85 0.69 18.45
CA ARG A 92 -2.31 -0.64 18.26
C ARG A 92 -2.57 -1.08 16.83
N GLY A 93 -1.53 -1.56 16.15
CA GLY A 93 -1.66 -2.14 14.83
C GLY A 93 -2.42 -3.46 14.84
N ALA A 94 -2.75 -3.98 13.66
CA ALA A 94 -3.38 -5.28 13.52
C ALA A 94 -2.41 -6.36 14.06
N GLY A 95 -2.95 -7.38 14.71
CA GLY A 95 -2.20 -8.34 15.52
C GLY A 95 -0.83 -8.75 15.03
N MET A 96 -0.75 -9.31 13.81
CA MET A 96 0.52 -9.82 13.26
C MET A 96 1.32 -8.76 12.50
N SER A 97 0.81 -7.53 12.39
CA SER A 97 1.50 -6.47 11.68
C SER A 97 2.69 -5.98 12.50
N LEU A 98 3.83 -5.73 11.82
CA LEU A 98 5.09 -5.45 12.50
C LEU A 98 5.09 -4.18 13.33
N GLU A 99 4.23 -3.20 12.99
CA GLU A 99 4.20 -1.95 13.76
C GLU A 99 3.42 -2.05 15.06
N SER A 100 2.75 -3.17 15.33
CA SER A 100 1.92 -3.30 16.54
C SER A 100 2.63 -2.92 17.84
N PRO A 101 3.89 -3.35 18.08
CA PRO A 101 4.59 -2.98 19.32
C PRO A 101 5.03 -1.54 19.40
N GLU A 102 4.94 -0.77 18.31
CA GLU A 102 5.45 0.60 18.25
C GLU A 102 4.50 1.65 18.85
N GLY A 103 3.28 1.26 19.23
CA GLY A 103 2.28 2.21 19.71
C GLY A 103 1.68 3.05 18.60
N GLN A 104 1.93 2.69 17.36
CA GLN A 104 1.40 3.34 16.16
C GLN A 104 0.83 2.28 15.25
N ARG A 105 -0.06 2.70 14.35
CA ARG A 105 -0.59 1.79 13.35
C ARG A 105 -0.63 2.46 11.99
N PHE A 106 -0.40 1.67 10.95
CA PHE A 106 -0.58 2.14 9.58
C PHE A 106 -2.07 2.14 9.26
N ILE A 107 -2.49 3.17 8.54
CA ILE A 107 -3.83 3.25 7.97
C ILE A 107 -3.71 3.70 6.53
N VAL A 108 -4.78 3.54 5.76
CA VAL A 108 -4.82 4.07 4.40
C VAL A 108 -5.79 5.23 4.34
N ARG A 109 -5.44 6.20 3.50
CA ARG A 109 -6.32 7.30 3.11
C ARG A 109 -6.42 7.25 1.59
N SER A 110 -7.53 7.73 1.04
CA SER A 110 -7.72 7.66 -0.40
C SER A 110 -8.29 8.97 -0.94
N ARG A 111 -8.02 9.22 -2.21
CA ARG A 111 -8.71 10.24 -2.98
C ARG A 111 -9.08 9.66 -4.33
N LEU A 112 -10.16 10.12 -4.91
CA LEU A 112 -10.53 9.70 -6.26
C LEU A 112 -9.53 10.28 -7.26
N PHE A 113 -9.16 9.48 -8.25
CA PHE A 113 -8.42 9.99 -9.39
C PHE A 113 -9.33 10.89 -10.23
N SER A 114 -8.74 11.91 -10.85
CA SER A 114 -9.45 12.71 -11.84
C SER A 114 -9.68 11.89 -13.11
N ASP A 115 -10.56 12.38 -14.00
CA ASP A 115 -10.80 11.70 -15.28
C ASP A 115 -9.52 11.57 -16.09
N ALA A 116 -8.68 12.63 -16.09
CA ALA A 116 -7.41 12.60 -16.81
C ALA A 116 -6.46 11.56 -16.23
N GLU A 117 -6.41 11.46 -14.89
CA GLU A 117 -5.60 10.45 -14.22
C GLU A 117 -6.09 9.04 -14.53
N ASN A 118 -7.41 8.82 -14.51
CA ASN A 118 -7.97 7.51 -14.84
C ASN A 118 -7.65 7.12 -16.27
N ARG A 119 -7.70 8.07 -17.22
CA ARG A 119 -7.32 7.80 -18.60
C ARG A 119 -5.86 7.39 -18.72
N ALA A 120 -4.97 8.09 -18.00
CA ALA A 120 -3.54 7.74 -18.02
C ALA A 120 -3.29 6.35 -17.46
N LEU A 121 -3.97 6.00 -16.37
CA LEU A 121 -3.83 4.67 -15.75
C LEU A 121 -4.40 3.57 -16.65
N THR A 122 -5.53 3.82 -17.29
CA THR A 122 -6.13 2.87 -18.23
C THR A 122 -5.19 2.62 -19.41
N ALA A 123 -4.60 3.69 -19.95
CA ALA A 123 -3.66 3.58 -21.06
C ALA A 123 -2.38 2.85 -20.67
N ALA A 124 -1.96 2.95 -19.40
CA ALA A 124 -0.79 2.24 -18.92
C ALA A 124 -1.01 0.74 -18.73
N GLY A 125 -2.27 0.30 -18.67
CA GLY A 125 -2.62 -1.11 -18.50
C GLY A 125 -2.81 -1.50 -17.04
N GLU A 126 -3.14 -2.77 -16.81
CA GLU A 126 -3.38 -3.29 -15.48
C GLU A 126 -2.07 -3.40 -14.70
N PRO A 127 -2.12 -3.20 -13.38
CA PRO A 127 -0.92 -3.34 -12.57
C PRO A 127 -0.45 -4.80 -12.50
N PRO A 128 0.83 -5.02 -12.19
CA PRO A 128 1.38 -6.37 -12.10
C PRO A 128 0.69 -7.21 -11.03
N ARG A 129 0.71 -8.53 -11.21
CA ARG A 129 0.22 -9.48 -10.24
C ARG A 129 1.37 -10.32 -9.71
N GLY A 130 1.15 -10.90 -8.52
CA GLY A 130 2.11 -11.80 -7.93
C GLY A 130 2.05 -13.21 -8.54
N GLY A 131 2.81 -14.09 -7.99
CA GLY A 131 2.87 -15.49 -8.40
C GLY A 131 3.97 -15.83 -9.42
#